data_b938a6006bf9db6e4b9ee6584e4cfda3
#
_entry.id   b938a6006bf9db6e4b9ee6584e4cfda3
#
_cell.length_a   1.000
_cell.length_b   1.000
_cell.length_c   1.000
_cell.angle_alpha   90.00
_cell.angle_beta   90.00
_cell.angle_gamma   90.00
#
_symmetry.space_group_name_H-M   'P 1'
#
loop_
_entity.id
_entity.type
_entity.pdbx_description
1 polymer ?
#
loop_
_entity_poly.entity_id
_entity_poly.type
_entity_poly.pdbx_seq_one_letter_code
_entity_poly.pdbx_strand_id
1 'polypeptide(L)'
;MKTKQEKEKLYKLWFDTKSSELLEGWPLRDRDENYYVNKFYEEIIFDLPVPERGKILVLGTHNCISFDKLCKHFGYDRCVGFDLFNPNNHPSVVTRDCDDLTEEDNFEIAFCHNDMGGFWKTPQLKLHCQNWAAKNIIKGGYFLGNNNYNRPRFKLEKIMSDYGFKNYQLNDSKHFNSPKITILDNILKGYMLSIKQ
;
A
#
# COMPACT_ATOMS: atom_id res chain seq x y z
N MET A 1 -9.61 9.90 -20.75
CA MET A 1 -9.50 9.34 -19.38
C MET A 1 -10.81 8.63 -19.07
N LYS A 2 -10.76 7.48 -18.38
CA LYS A 2 -11.99 6.76 -17.99
C LYS A 2 -12.70 7.51 -16.88
N THR A 3 -14.00 7.57 -16.91
CA THR A 3 -14.81 8.13 -15.83
C THR A 3 -14.73 7.27 -14.57
N LYS A 4 -15.07 7.83 -13.41
CA LYS A 4 -15.13 7.09 -12.15
C LYS A 4 -16.01 5.84 -12.26
N GLN A 5 -17.19 5.97 -12.86
CA GLN A 5 -18.13 4.87 -13.09
C GLN A 5 -17.55 3.76 -13.99
N GLU A 6 -16.80 4.12 -15.04
CA GLU A 6 -16.11 3.13 -15.87
C GLU A 6 -15.00 2.40 -15.11
N LYS A 7 -14.26 3.10 -14.26
CA LYS A 7 -13.25 2.51 -13.41
C LYS A 7 -13.88 1.54 -12.38
N GLU A 8 -14.93 1.96 -11.70
CA GLU A 8 -15.67 1.14 -10.72
C GLU A 8 -16.23 -0.13 -11.37
N LYS A 9 -16.85 0.00 -12.57
CA LYS A 9 -17.38 -1.15 -13.31
C LYS A 9 -16.29 -2.12 -13.72
N LEU A 10 -15.16 -1.63 -14.20
CA LEU A 10 -14.01 -2.47 -14.57
C LEU A 10 -13.38 -3.14 -13.38
N TYR A 11 -13.25 -2.42 -12.26
CA TYR A 11 -12.70 -2.97 -11.03
C TYR A 11 -13.59 -4.07 -10.45
N LYS A 12 -14.90 -3.84 -10.44
CA LYS A 12 -15.86 -4.86 -9.99
C LYS A 12 -15.79 -6.09 -10.89
N LEU A 13 -15.77 -5.90 -12.21
CA LEU A 13 -15.63 -7.01 -13.16
C LEU A 13 -14.34 -7.80 -12.92
N TRP A 14 -13.23 -7.09 -12.73
CA TRP A 14 -11.93 -7.71 -12.42
C TRP A 14 -11.96 -8.48 -11.10
N PHE A 15 -12.56 -7.91 -10.06
CA PHE A 15 -12.70 -8.55 -8.76
C PHE A 15 -13.56 -9.81 -8.85
N ASP A 16 -14.71 -9.73 -9.52
CA ASP A 16 -15.62 -10.85 -9.72
C ASP A 16 -14.97 -11.96 -10.56
N THR A 17 -14.26 -11.59 -11.63
CA THR A 17 -13.54 -12.53 -12.50
C THR A 17 -12.39 -13.19 -11.76
N LYS A 18 -11.57 -12.44 -11.05
CA LYS A 18 -10.48 -13.00 -10.23
C LYS A 18 -11.01 -13.88 -9.11
N SER A 19 -12.12 -13.53 -8.50
CA SER A 19 -12.74 -14.37 -7.48
C SER A 19 -13.25 -15.68 -8.06
N SER A 20 -13.77 -15.69 -9.30
CA SER A 20 -14.19 -16.90 -9.99
C SER A 20 -13.01 -17.74 -10.49
N GLU A 21 -11.97 -17.13 -11.03
CA GLU A 21 -10.72 -17.80 -11.42
C GLU A 21 -9.98 -18.39 -10.22
N LEU A 22 -10.07 -17.73 -9.06
CA LEU A 22 -9.55 -18.21 -7.79
C LEU A 22 -10.24 -19.48 -7.31
N LEU A 23 -11.54 -19.63 -7.61
CA LEU A 23 -12.29 -20.85 -7.32
C LEU A 23 -11.91 -22.01 -8.25
N GLU A 24 -11.43 -21.75 -9.47
CA GLU A 24 -11.16 -22.78 -10.48
C GLU A 24 -9.70 -23.21 -10.63
N GLY A 25 -8.73 -22.58 -9.99
CA GLY A 25 -7.34 -23.05 -10.13
C GLY A 25 -6.22 -22.10 -9.70
N TRP A 26 -6.53 -20.91 -9.21
CA TRP A 26 -5.58 -19.94 -8.68
C TRP A 26 -5.67 -19.67 -7.16
N PRO A 27 -6.20 -20.60 -6.33
CA PRO A 27 -6.37 -20.38 -4.90
C PRO A 27 -5.05 -20.15 -4.16
N LEU A 28 -3.94 -20.62 -4.74
CA LEU A 28 -2.61 -20.52 -4.10
C LEU A 28 -2.03 -19.11 -4.21
N ARG A 29 -2.24 -18.39 -5.32
CA ARG A 29 -1.57 -17.12 -5.56
C ARG A 29 -2.12 -15.97 -4.70
N ASP A 30 -3.43 -15.91 -4.47
CA ASP A 30 -4.02 -14.91 -3.56
C ASP A 30 -3.85 -15.31 -2.08
N ARG A 31 -3.81 -16.60 -1.78
CA ARG A 31 -3.36 -17.04 -0.45
C ARG A 31 -1.93 -16.64 -0.22
N ASP A 32 -1.09 -16.81 -1.23
CA ASP A 32 0.32 -16.48 -1.13
C ASP A 32 0.53 -14.96 -1.05
N GLU A 33 -0.12 -14.15 -1.88
CA GLU A 33 -0.01 -12.69 -1.81
C GLU A 33 -0.51 -12.15 -0.46
N ASN A 34 -1.70 -12.53 0.00
CA ASN A 34 -2.18 -12.13 1.32
C ASN A 34 -1.33 -12.73 2.46
N TYR A 35 -0.89 -13.99 2.32
CA TYR A 35 -0.01 -14.62 3.29
C TYR A 35 1.30 -13.84 3.42
N TYR A 36 1.91 -13.45 2.31
CA TYR A 36 3.17 -12.74 2.30
C TYR A 36 3.04 -11.31 2.80
N VAL A 37 2.01 -10.58 2.36
CA VAL A 37 1.74 -9.23 2.86
C VAL A 37 1.45 -9.27 4.37
N ASN A 38 0.65 -10.22 4.81
CA ASN A 38 0.35 -10.40 6.22
C ASN A 38 1.58 -10.73 7.05
N LYS A 39 2.41 -11.64 6.55
CA LYS A 39 3.66 -12.01 7.21
C LYS A 39 4.65 -10.85 7.22
N PHE A 40 4.70 -10.07 6.15
CA PHE A 40 5.49 -8.85 6.09
C PHE A 40 5.04 -7.81 7.12
N TYR A 41 3.74 -7.61 7.30
CA TYR A 41 3.21 -6.73 8.34
C TYR A 41 3.62 -7.23 9.74
N GLU A 42 3.42 -8.51 10.02
CA GLU A 42 3.71 -9.11 11.31
C GLU A 42 5.21 -9.10 11.66
N GLU A 43 6.09 -9.32 10.68
CA GLU A 43 7.53 -9.46 10.91
C GLU A 43 8.30 -8.15 10.82
N ILE A 44 7.75 -7.13 10.15
CA ILE A 44 8.47 -5.88 9.91
C ILE A 44 7.66 -4.68 10.37
N ILE A 45 6.43 -4.51 9.86
CA ILE A 45 5.70 -3.26 10.07
C ILE A 45 5.24 -3.11 11.51
N PHE A 46 4.84 -4.19 12.17
CA PHE A 46 4.37 -4.14 13.54
C PHE A 46 5.48 -3.84 14.56
N ASP A 47 6.73 -4.13 14.20
CA ASP A 47 7.91 -3.80 15.02
C ASP A 47 8.47 -2.40 14.74
N LEU A 48 7.94 -1.67 13.75
CA LEU A 48 8.39 -0.31 13.48
C LEU A 48 7.89 0.66 14.56
N PRO A 49 8.71 1.62 14.98
CA PRO A 49 8.30 2.68 15.90
C PRO A 49 7.45 3.73 15.13
N VAL A 50 6.26 3.28 14.66
CA VAL A 50 5.32 4.16 13.97
C VAL A 50 4.82 5.23 14.94
N PRO A 51 4.89 6.53 14.58
CA PRO A 51 4.41 7.59 15.46
C PRO A 51 2.98 7.33 15.93
N GLU A 52 2.71 7.57 17.22
CA GLU A 52 1.36 7.40 17.81
C GLU A 52 0.34 8.35 17.19
N ARG A 53 0.79 9.56 16.82
CA ARG A 53 0.00 10.55 16.12
C ARG A 53 -0.05 10.23 14.63
N GLY A 54 -1.21 10.47 14.02
CA GLY A 54 -1.42 10.30 12.58
C GLY A 54 -2.08 8.97 12.22
N LYS A 55 -2.57 8.92 10.98
CA LYS A 55 -3.31 7.78 10.44
C LYS A 55 -2.41 6.71 9.86
N ILE A 56 -2.90 5.50 9.89
CA ILE A 56 -2.36 4.35 9.15
C ILE A 56 -3.17 4.25 7.86
N LEU A 57 -2.57 4.60 6.75
CA LEU A 57 -3.25 4.70 5.46
C LEU A 57 -2.85 3.55 4.53
N VAL A 58 -3.83 2.97 3.87
CA VAL A 58 -3.61 2.04 2.76
C VAL A 58 -4.30 2.56 1.51
N LEU A 59 -3.53 2.74 0.45
CA LEU A 59 -4.02 3.07 -0.88
C LEU A 59 -4.13 1.78 -1.70
N GLY A 60 -5.37 1.34 -1.96
CA GLY A 60 -5.68 0.05 -2.57
C GLY A 60 -5.80 -1.06 -1.53
N THR A 61 -6.98 -1.19 -0.92
CA THR A 61 -7.24 -2.18 0.14
C THR A 61 -7.65 -3.54 -0.39
N HIS A 62 -8.00 -3.62 -1.68
CA HIS A 62 -8.42 -4.85 -2.35
C HIS A 62 -9.54 -5.60 -1.60
N ASN A 63 -9.28 -6.84 -1.18
CA ASN A 63 -10.20 -7.67 -0.39
C ASN A 63 -10.19 -7.34 1.12
N CYS A 64 -9.46 -6.34 1.55
CA CYS A 64 -9.32 -5.86 2.92
C CYS A 64 -8.69 -6.84 3.93
N ILE A 65 -8.27 -8.04 3.54
CA ILE A 65 -7.72 -9.04 4.48
C ILE A 65 -6.44 -8.53 5.17
N SER A 66 -5.49 -8.03 4.37
CA SER A 66 -4.25 -7.47 4.91
C SER A 66 -4.47 -6.13 5.61
N PHE A 67 -5.41 -5.33 5.11
CA PHE A 67 -5.78 -4.08 5.75
C PHE A 67 -6.42 -4.28 7.12
N ASP A 68 -7.29 -5.29 7.27
CA ASP A 68 -7.90 -5.67 8.54
C ASP A 68 -6.84 -6.05 9.61
N LYS A 69 -5.73 -6.67 9.20
CA LYS A 69 -4.62 -6.93 10.12
C LYS A 69 -3.94 -5.66 10.64
N LEU A 70 -3.76 -4.66 9.78
CA LEU A 70 -3.27 -3.35 10.23
C LEU A 70 -4.26 -2.70 11.20
N CYS A 71 -5.56 -2.78 10.91
CA CYS A 71 -6.61 -2.25 11.79
C CYS A 71 -6.61 -2.94 13.17
N LYS A 72 -6.40 -4.25 13.22
CA LYS A 72 -6.31 -5.00 14.47
C LYS A 72 -5.07 -4.63 15.30
N HIS A 73 -3.97 -4.31 14.65
CA HIS A 73 -2.73 -3.95 15.32
C HIS A 73 -2.71 -2.48 15.79
N PHE A 74 -3.05 -1.54 14.90
CA PHE A 74 -2.95 -0.11 15.16
C PHE A 74 -4.23 0.54 15.69
N GLY A 75 -5.36 -0.17 15.65
CA GLY A 75 -6.69 0.35 15.98
C GLY A 75 -7.49 0.77 14.74
N TYR A 76 -8.78 0.43 14.71
CA TYR A 76 -9.68 0.74 13.60
C TYR A 76 -9.92 2.25 13.44
N ASP A 77 -9.87 2.99 14.53
CA ASP A 77 -10.00 4.45 14.58
C ASP A 77 -8.81 5.19 13.95
N ARG A 78 -7.63 4.55 13.96
CA ARG A 78 -6.41 5.09 13.33
C ARG A 78 -6.29 4.69 11.87
N CYS A 79 -6.88 3.58 11.44
CA CYS A 79 -6.71 3.04 10.11
C CYS A 79 -7.72 3.62 9.13
N VAL A 80 -7.25 3.98 7.95
CA VAL A 80 -8.08 4.44 6.83
C VAL A 80 -7.58 3.76 5.55
N GLY A 81 -8.51 3.13 4.84
CA GLY A 81 -8.25 2.57 3.52
C GLY A 81 -8.94 3.39 2.43
N PHE A 82 -8.26 3.66 1.34
CA PHE A 82 -8.89 4.21 0.14
C PHE A 82 -8.88 3.17 -0.97
N ASP A 83 -10.05 2.91 -1.52
CA ASP A 83 -10.22 2.05 -2.68
C ASP A 83 -11.40 2.50 -3.54
N LEU A 84 -11.42 2.11 -4.80
CA LEU A 84 -12.57 2.36 -5.69
C LEU A 84 -13.78 1.53 -5.31
N PHE A 85 -13.57 0.43 -4.63
CA PHE A 85 -14.61 -0.52 -4.26
C PHE A 85 -14.33 -1.09 -2.87
N ASN A 86 -15.37 -1.26 -2.09
CA ASN A 86 -15.32 -1.88 -0.75
C ASN A 86 -16.18 -3.14 -0.72
N PRO A 87 -15.68 -4.28 -1.25
CA PRO A 87 -16.49 -5.47 -1.46
C PRO A 87 -16.99 -6.10 -0.16
N ASN A 88 -16.26 -5.90 0.92
CA ASN A 88 -16.56 -6.49 2.22
C ASN A 88 -17.24 -5.51 3.18
N ASN A 89 -17.63 -4.33 2.71
CA ASN A 89 -18.19 -3.26 3.55
C ASN A 89 -17.32 -2.97 4.79
N HIS A 90 -16.00 -3.00 4.63
CA HIS A 90 -15.08 -2.78 5.73
C HIS A 90 -15.25 -1.36 6.30
N PRO A 91 -15.44 -1.19 7.63
CA PRO A 91 -15.83 0.10 8.22
C PRO A 91 -14.79 1.20 8.07
N SER A 92 -13.51 0.85 8.00
CA SER A 92 -12.40 1.81 7.84
C SER A 92 -12.00 2.04 6.38
N VAL A 93 -12.77 1.53 5.41
CA VAL A 93 -12.51 1.76 3.97
C VAL A 93 -13.45 2.81 3.43
N VAL A 94 -12.88 3.87 2.90
CA VAL A 94 -13.58 4.93 2.18
C VAL A 94 -13.51 4.62 0.69
N THR A 95 -14.67 4.49 0.04
CA THR A 95 -14.75 4.34 -1.40
C THR A 95 -14.38 5.67 -2.06
N ARG A 96 -13.17 5.74 -2.61
CA ARG A 96 -12.61 6.96 -3.16
C ARG A 96 -11.71 6.65 -4.35
N ASP A 97 -11.83 7.43 -5.42
CA ASP A 97 -10.84 7.41 -6.50
C ASP A 97 -9.58 8.16 -6.04
N CYS A 98 -8.43 7.59 -6.33
CA CYS A 98 -7.17 8.25 -6.02
C CYS A 98 -6.88 9.47 -6.91
N ASP A 99 -7.58 9.61 -8.03
CA ASP A 99 -7.59 10.85 -8.83
C ASP A 99 -8.25 12.03 -8.05
N ASP A 100 -9.09 11.73 -7.06
CA ASP A 100 -9.78 12.71 -6.22
C ASP A 100 -8.95 13.17 -5.00
N LEU A 101 -7.73 12.65 -4.83
CA LEU A 101 -6.82 13.12 -3.78
C LEU A 101 -6.34 14.53 -4.10
N THR A 102 -6.56 15.47 -3.21
CA THR A 102 -6.21 16.87 -3.40
C THR A 102 -5.24 17.36 -2.32
N GLU A 103 -4.66 18.53 -2.53
CA GLU A 103 -3.80 19.16 -1.52
C GLU A 103 -4.56 19.63 -0.29
N GLU A 104 -5.88 19.79 -0.40
CA GLU A 104 -6.77 20.18 0.69
C GLU A 104 -7.06 19.03 1.64
N ASP A 105 -6.77 17.79 1.23
CA ASP A 105 -6.84 16.62 2.09
C ASP A 105 -5.69 16.66 3.13
N ASN A 106 -5.90 17.40 4.20
CA ASN A 106 -4.95 17.50 5.31
C ASN A 106 -4.95 16.23 6.17
N PHE A 107 -4.35 15.18 5.64
CA PHE A 107 -4.09 13.97 6.40
C PHE A 107 -2.74 14.05 7.10
N GLU A 108 -2.73 13.85 8.42
CA GLU A 108 -1.51 13.49 9.12
C GLU A 108 -1.34 11.97 9.03
N ILE A 109 -0.35 11.52 8.27
CA ILE A 109 -0.11 10.10 8.02
C ILE A 109 1.13 9.64 8.79
N ALA A 110 0.96 8.66 9.68
CA ALA A 110 2.07 8.03 10.38
C ALA A 110 2.68 6.88 9.57
N PHE A 111 1.85 6.14 8.84
CA PHE A 111 2.28 5.07 7.95
C PHE A 111 1.38 5.05 6.72
N CYS A 112 1.98 4.93 5.55
CA CYS A 112 1.27 4.77 4.28
C CYS A 112 1.77 3.54 3.55
N HIS A 113 0.88 2.59 3.28
CA HIS A 113 1.13 1.52 2.32
C HIS A 113 0.44 1.86 0.99
N ASN A 114 1.23 2.04 -0.06
CA ASN A 114 0.72 2.22 -1.40
C ASN A 114 0.78 0.90 -2.16
N ASP A 115 -0.29 0.12 -2.07
CA ASP A 115 -0.48 -1.14 -2.79
C ASP A 115 -1.42 -1.00 -3.99
N MET A 116 -1.50 0.19 -4.55
CA MET A 116 -2.25 0.41 -5.77
C MET A 116 -1.64 -0.40 -6.92
N GLY A 117 -1.98 -1.68 -6.93
CA GLY A 117 -1.72 -2.63 -8.01
C GLY A 117 -2.87 -2.60 -9.01
N GLY A 118 -2.61 -2.76 -10.27
CA GLY A 118 -3.65 -3.14 -11.20
C GLY A 118 -3.86 -2.25 -12.39
N PHE A 119 -4.94 -2.54 -13.02
CA PHE A 119 -5.41 -2.34 -14.37
C PHE A 119 -5.46 -0.88 -14.86
N TRP A 120 -5.64 0.08 -13.97
CA TRP A 120 -5.87 1.49 -14.27
C TRP A 120 -4.73 2.41 -13.88
N LYS A 121 -3.64 1.86 -13.40
CA LYS A 121 -2.48 2.67 -13.07
C LYS A 121 -1.89 3.30 -14.30
N THR A 122 -2.21 4.55 -14.51
CA THR A 122 -1.36 5.38 -15.33
C THR A 122 -0.12 5.78 -14.51
N PRO A 123 1.03 6.03 -15.15
CA PRO A 123 2.19 6.58 -14.47
C PRO A 123 1.90 7.89 -13.76
N GLN A 124 0.99 8.68 -14.31
CA GLN A 124 0.56 9.96 -13.76
C GLN A 124 -0.20 9.78 -12.45
N LEU A 125 -1.16 8.84 -12.39
CA LEU A 125 -1.90 8.55 -11.17
C LEU A 125 -0.98 8.02 -10.07
N LYS A 126 -0.08 7.10 -10.42
CA LYS A 126 0.91 6.60 -9.45
C LYS A 126 1.78 7.73 -8.89
N LEU A 127 2.26 8.61 -9.75
CA LEU A 127 3.06 9.77 -9.37
C LEU A 127 2.26 10.71 -8.45
N HIS A 128 1.01 10.97 -8.79
CA HIS A 128 0.09 11.78 -8.00
C HIS A 128 -0.07 11.23 -6.58
N CYS A 129 -0.43 9.95 -6.44
CA CYS A 129 -0.59 9.29 -5.14
C CYS A 129 0.69 9.30 -4.30
N GLN A 130 1.84 9.07 -4.93
CA GLN A 130 3.13 9.08 -4.25
C GLN A 130 3.49 10.47 -3.71
N ASN A 131 3.31 11.51 -4.51
CA ASN A 131 3.56 12.89 -4.08
C ASN A 131 2.59 13.31 -2.97
N TRP A 132 1.30 13.01 -3.14
CA TRP A 132 0.30 13.31 -2.13
C TRP A 132 0.61 12.62 -0.80
N ALA A 133 0.91 11.32 -0.81
CA ALA A 133 1.28 10.59 0.40
C ALA A 133 2.55 11.14 1.03
N ALA A 134 3.61 11.37 0.24
CA ALA A 134 4.88 11.90 0.75
C ALA A 134 4.72 13.27 1.43
N LYS A 135 3.86 14.14 0.87
CA LYS A 135 3.54 15.44 1.46
C LYS A 135 2.88 15.30 2.83
N ASN A 136 1.91 14.40 2.94
CA ASN A 136 1.05 14.25 4.12
C ASN A 136 1.63 13.34 5.23
N ILE A 137 2.70 12.58 4.96
CA ILE A 137 3.38 11.81 6.00
C ILE A 137 4.10 12.75 6.94
N ILE A 138 3.87 12.57 8.24
CA ILE A 138 4.50 13.35 9.32
C ILE A 138 5.98 12.96 9.51
N LYS A 139 6.74 13.80 10.17
CA LYS A 139 8.13 13.49 10.57
C LYS A 139 8.19 12.20 11.39
N GLY A 140 9.13 11.31 11.09
CA GLY A 140 9.24 9.97 11.67
C GLY A 140 8.26 8.94 11.09
N GLY A 141 7.33 9.37 10.24
CA GLY A 141 6.38 8.47 9.59
C GLY A 141 6.99 7.70 8.43
N TYR A 142 6.28 6.68 7.98
CA TYR A 142 6.77 5.70 7.02
C TYR A 142 5.94 5.66 5.74
N PHE A 143 6.61 5.42 4.63
CA PHE A 143 5.99 5.08 3.36
C PHE A 143 6.47 3.71 2.90
N LEU A 144 5.54 2.82 2.57
CA LEU A 144 5.78 1.52 1.95
C LEU A 144 5.21 1.53 0.54
N GLY A 145 6.03 1.31 -0.45
CA GLY A 145 5.61 1.26 -1.85
C GLY A 145 6.13 0.06 -2.59
N ASN A 146 5.30 -0.47 -3.49
CA ASN A 146 5.67 -1.56 -4.38
C ASN A 146 6.22 -1.01 -5.70
N ASN A 147 7.44 -1.40 -6.05
CA ASN A 147 8.14 -1.02 -7.27
C ASN A 147 8.04 -2.05 -8.41
N ASN A 148 7.31 -3.17 -8.21
CA ASN A 148 7.38 -4.37 -9.07
C ASN A 148 6.84 -4.21 -10.50
N TYR A 149 6.35 -3.04 -10.89
CA TYR A 149 5.84 -2.88 -12.25
C TYR A 149 6.77 -2.06 -13.14
N ASN A 150 7.73 -2.73 -13.77
CA ASN A 150 8.44 -2.39 -15.04
C ASN A 150 8.72 -0.90 -15.34
N ARG A 151 8.90 -0.04 -14.35
CA ARG A 151 9.28 1.37 -14.59
C ARG A 151 10.29 1.85 -13.55
N PRO A 152 11.09 2.83 -13.93
CA PRO A 152 12.32 3.09 -13.22
C PRO A 152 12.09 3.37 -11.73
N ARG A 153 12.62 2.47 -10.94
CA ARG A 153 12.80 2.49 -9.49
C ARG A 153 13.24 3.87 -8.97
N PHE A 154 14.04 4.53 -9.78
CA PHE A 154 14.57 5.87 -9.53
C PHE A 154 13.53 6.95 -9.27
N LYS A 155 12.30 6.83 -9.82
CA LYS A 155 11.31 7.88 -9.61
C LYS A 155 10.74 7.89 -8.20
N LEU A 156 10.45 6.71 -7.63
CA LEU A 156 9.93 6.65 -6.25
C LEU A 156 10.99 7.09 -5.24
N GLU A 157 12.21 6.58 -5.38
CA GLU A 157 13.34 6.99 -4.53
C GLU A 157 13.57 8.50 -4.60
N LYS A 158 13.54 9.06 -5.82
CA LYS A 158 13.69 10.50 -6.01
C LYS A 158 12.57 11.29 -5.34
N ILE A 159 11.32 10.91 -5.56
CA ILE A 159 10.17 11.58 -4.94
C ILE A 159 10.31 11.56 -3.42
N MET A 160 10.55 10.39 -2.84
CA MET A 160 10.69 10.29 -1.39
C MET A 160 11.86 11.13 -0.89
N SER A 161 13.00 11.12 -1.58
CA SER A 161 14.16 11.94 -1.23
C SER A 161 13.87 13.45 -1.33
N ASP A 162 13.14 13.88 -2.35
CA ASP A 162 12.74 15.29 -2.54
C ASP A 162 11.83 15.78 -1.38
N TYR A 163 11.09 14.87 -0.73
CA TYR A 163 10.28 15.16 0.47
C TYR A 163 11.01 14.88 1.80
N GLY A 164 12.31 14.64 1.77
CA GLY A 164 13.14 14.46 2.98
C GLY A 164 13.05 13.06 3.58
N PHE A 165 12.78 12.02 2.77
CA PHE A 165 12.79 10.64 3.24
C PHE A 165 14.17 9.99 3.09
N LYS A 166 14.49 9.12 4.04
CA LYS A 166 15.56 8.13 3.91
C LYS A 166 14.97 6.80 3.43
N ASN A 167 15.50 6.29 2.32
CA ASN A 167 14.96 5.15 1.62
C ASN A 167 15.73 3.87 1.93
N TYR A 168 14.99 2.76 2.14
CA TYR A 168 15.53 1.44 2.40
C TYR A 168 14.94 0.43 1.43
N GLN A 169 15.80 -0.34 0.76
CA GLN A 169 15.40 -1.44 -0.08
C GLN A 169 15.14 -2.67 0.80
N LEU A 170 13.95 -3.24 0.73
CA LEU A 170 13.58 -4.38 1.58
C LEU A 170 14.26 -5.70 1.18
N ASN A 171 14.87 -5.75 0.00
CA ASN A 171 15.73 -6.86 -0.41
C ASN A 171 17.18 -6.78 0.11
N ASP A 172 17.51 -5.74 0.84
CA ASP A 172 18.83 -5.60 1.47
C ASP A 172 18.72 -5.95 2.96
N SER A 173 18.77 -7.27 3.22
CA SER A 173 18.67 -7.85 4.57
C SER A 173 19.67 -7.30 5.58
N LYS A 174 20.72 -6.63 5.11
CA LYS A 174 21.76 -6.03 5.97
C LYS A 174 21.28 -4.82 6.75
N HIS A 175 20.20 -4.18 6.32
CA HIS A 175 19.68 -2.97 6.98
C HIS A 175 18.65 -3.27 8.07
N PHE A 176 18.07 -4.44 8.04
CA PHE A 176 17.15 -4.91 9.06
C PHE A 176 17.82 -6.08 9.78
N ASN A 177 18.30 -5.90 10.98
CA ASN A 177 18.95 -6.95 11.79
C ASN A 177 17.99 -8.11 12.16
N SER A 178 17.10 -8.47 11.26
CA SER A 178 16.14 -9.55 11.45
C SER A 178 16.55 -10.78 10.67
N PRO A 179 16.87 -11.90 11.32
CA PRO A 179 17.18 -13.17 10.65
C PRO A 179 15.98 -13.76 9.89
N LYS A 180 14.79 -13.16 10.04
CA LYS A 180 13.54 -13.61 9.43
C LYS A 180 13.38 -13.18 7.97
N ILE A 181 14.18 -12.24 7.48
CA ILE A 181 14.03 -11.62 6.15
C ILE A 181 14.42 -12.56 5.00
N THR A 182 15.23 -13.57 5.25
CA THR A 182 15.77 -14.46 4.21
C THR A 182 14.67 -15.21 3.42
N ILE A 183 13.54 -15.49 4.02
CA ILE A 183 12.42 -16.18 3.36
C ILE A 183 11.57 -15.18 2.53
N LEU A 184 11.56 -13.92 2.95
CA LEU A 184 10.81 -12.84 2.31
C LEU A 184 11.58 -12.21 1.13
N ASP A 185 12.88 -12.50 0.98
CA ASP A 185 13.76 -11.89 -0.03
C ASP A 185 13.23 -11.97 -1.47
N ASN A 186 12.56 -13.07 -1.83
CA ASN A 186 12.04 -13.23 -3.19
C ASN A 186 10.74 -12.43 -3.45
N ILE A 187 10.01 -12.10 -2.42
CA ILE A 187 8.69 -11.45 -2.49
C ILE A 187 8.84 -9.95 -2.33
N LEU A 188 9.78 -9.55 -1.48
CA LEU A 188 10.05 -8.15 -1.19
C LEU A 188 10.93 -7.46 -2.24
N LYS A 189 11.38 -8.18 -3.27
CA LYS A 189 12.23 -7.64 -4.37
C LYS A 189 11.66 -6.40 -5.08
N GLY A 190 10.46 -5.97 -4.75
CA GLY A 190 9.84 -4.80 -5.30
C GLY A 190 9.47 -3.73 -4.29
N TYR A 191 9.59 -3.97 -3.01
CA TYR A 191 9.16 -3.01 -1.98
C TYR A 191 10.30 -2.11 -1.51
N MET A 192 9.95 -0.86 -1.26
CA MET A 192 10.80 0.15 -0.64
C MET A 192 10.10 0.71 0.58
N LEU A 193 10.78 0.72 1.72
CA LEU A 193 10.38 1.42 2.93
C LEU A 193 11.13 2.75 3.01
N SER A 194 10.41 3.83 3.20
CA SER A 194 10.98 5.18 3.33
C SER A 194 10.55 5.80 4.65
N ILE A 195 11.47 6.47 5.34
CA ILE A 195 11.24 7.11 6.64
C ILE A 195 11.45 8.61 6.48
N LYS A 196 10.46 9.43 6.84
CA LYS A 196 10.55 10.89 6.78
C LYS A 196 11.42 11.42 7.91
N GLN A 197 12.46 12.18 7.56
CA GLN A 197 13.45 12.72 8.51
C GLN A 197 12.99 14.01 9.18
#